data_12353d7adaf85f24a04d688dcc473676
#
_entry.id   12353d7adaf85f24a04d688dcc473676
#
_cell.length_a   1.000
_cell.length_b   1.000
_cell.length_c   1.000
_cell.angle_alpha   90.00
_cell.angle_beta   90.00
_cell.angle_gamma   90.00
#
_symmetry.space_group_name_H-M   'P 1'
#
loop_
_entity.id
_entity.type
_entity.pdbx_description
1 polymer ?
#
loop_
_entity_poly.entity_id
_entity_poly.type
_entity_poly.pdbx_seq_one_letter_code
_entity_poly.pdbx_strand_id
1 'polypeptide(L)'
;PLLGDIACGKPIVAQDNGDSYVSAADTEADFCLIAKGDSMVGARIYDGDEVFIQQTDMVNNGEIAAVVLDDEATLKRLYYYPTEQKLVLSPENPAYEPLVFTGEELNHVHILGRAVAVQGRLR
;
A
#
# COMPACT_ATOMS: atom_id res chain seq x y z
N PRO A 1 -3.72 1.12 -16.99
CA PRO A 1 -2.46 1.06 -16.31
C PRO A 1 -2.60 0.52 -14.90
N LEU A 2 -1.52 0.09 -14.40
CA LEU A 2 -1.47 -0.49 -13.09
C LEU A 2 -1.95 0.46 -12.04
N LEU A 3 -1.66 1.69 -12.22
CA LEU A 3 -2.01 2.67 -11.24
C LEU A 3 -3.20 3.48 -11.67
N GLY A 4 -4.16 2.81 -12.24
CA GLY A 4 -5.37 3.50 -12.63
C GLY A 4 -6.10 4.10 -11.46
N ASP A 5 -5.77 3.64 -10.29
CA ASP A 5 -6.44 4.12 -9.11
C ASP A 5 -5.83 5.38 -8.54
N ILE A 6 -4.84 5.89 -9.19
CA ILE A 6 -4.19 7.10 -8.77
C ILE A 6 -5.14 8.23 -8.66
N ALA A 7 -6.24 8.12 -9.28
CA ALA A 7 -7.19 9.22 -9.29
C ALA A 7 -7.52 9.78 -7.94
N CYS A 8 -7.41 9.00 -6.94
CA CYS A 8 -7.78 9.49 -5.64
C CYS A 8 -6.77 10.46 -5.05
N GLY A 9 -5.58 10.48 -5.58
CA GLY A 9 -4.58 11.34 -5.00
C GLY A 9 -4.72 12.79 -5.34
N LYS A 10 -5.25 13.07 -6.53
CA LYS A 10 -5.26 14.41 -6.97
C LYS A 10 -6.21 15.30 -6.23
N PRO A 11 -7.39 14.96 -6.08
CA PRO A 11 -8.32 15.86 -5.46
C PRO A 11 -8.17 16.05 -3.99
N ILE A 12 -7.28 15.35 -3.36
CA ILE A 12 -7.11 15.48 -1.97
C ILE A 12 -6.95 16.89 -1.56
N VAL A 13 -6.14 17.57 -2.26
CA VAL A 13 -5.87 18.94 -1.90
C VAL A 13 -7.01 19.85 -2.22
N ALA A 14 -7.70 19.55 -3.23
CA ALA A 14 -8.75 20.41 -3.68
C ALA A 14 -10.02 20.29 -2.90
N GLN A 15 -10.20 19.23 -2.26
CA GLN A 15 -11.43 19.07 -1.57
C GLN A 15 -11.34 19.68 -0.27
N ASP A 16 -12.32 20.30 0.13
CA ASP A 16 -12.25 21.07 1.27
C ASP A 16 -13.12 20.66 2.34
N ASN A 17 -13.80 19.68 2.20
CA ASN A 17 -14.76 19.36 3.17
C ASN A 17 -14.31 18.39 4.10
N GLY A 18 -13.20 17.87 3.96
CA GLY A 18 -12.92 16.78 4.69
C GLY A 18 -12.04 16.99 5.80
N ASP A 19 -12.46 16.61 6.85
CA ASP A 19 -11.68 16.57 7.94
C ASP A 19 -10.59 15.60 7.72
N SER A 20 -10.84 14.50 7.10
CA SER A 20 -9.89 13.51 6.83
C SER A 20 -8.86 14.01 5.88
N TYR A 21 -9.20 15.02 5.11
CA TYR A 21 -8.40 15.58 4.24
C TYR A 21 -7.23 16.25 4.83
N VAL A 22 -7.37 16.85 6.00
CA VAL A 22 -6.33 17.51 6.68
C VAL A 22 -5.21 16.54 7.00
N SER A 23 -5.56 15.38 7.46
CA SER A 23 -4.64 14.38 7.80
C SER A 23 -3.85 13.97 6.59
N ALA A 24 -4.53 13.75 5.50
CA ALA A 24 -3.90 13.32 4.29
C ALA A 24 -2.96 14.39 3.77
N ALA A 25 -3.33 15.61 3.89
CA ALA A 25 -2.50 16.70 3.42
C ALA A 25 -1.19 16.77 4.17
N ASP A 26 -1.18 16.33 5.40
CA ASP A 26 0.02 16.39 6.20
C ASP A 26 0.94 15.22 5.98
N THR A 27 0.57 14.26 5.19
CA THR A 27 1.35 13.06 5.07
C THR A 27 2.36 13.06 3.94
N GLU A 28 2.42 14.07 3.15
CA GLU A 28 3.36 14.12 2.06
C GLU A 28 3.22 12.95 1.08
N ALA A 29 2.02 12.59 0.82
CA ALA A 29 1.79 11.51 -0.12
C ALA A 29 2.01 11.97 -1.57
N ASP A 30 2.49 11.10 -2.39
CA ASP A 30 2.73 11.38 -3.80
C ASP A 30 1.58 10.93 -4.67
N PHE A 31 0.90 9.88 -4.28
CA PHE A 31 -0.26 9.39 -5.02
C PHE A 31 -1.09 8.51 -4.09
N CYS A 32 -2.19 8.00 -4.58
CA CYS A 32 -2.93 7.06 -3.77
C CYS A 32 -3.46 5.91 -4.61
N LEU A 33 -3.84 4.86 -3.93
CA LEU A 33 -4.42 3.68 -4.54
C LEU A 33 -5.73 3.39 -3.86
N ILE A 34 -6.64 2.79 -4.59
CA ILE A 34 -7.89 2.31 -4.00
C ILE A 34 -7.68 0.87 -3.59
N ALA A 35 -7.90 0.58 -2.33
CA ALA A 35 -7.74 -0.77 -1.82
C ALA A 35 -8.81 -1.68 -2.37
N LYS A 36 -8.46 -2.91 -2.68
CA LYS A 36 -9.39 -3.90 -3.17
C LYS A 36 -9.31 -5.15 -2.32
N GLY A 37 -10.44 -5.68 -2.00
CA GLY A 37 -10.51 -6.92 -1.25
C GLY A 37 -10.31 -6.71 0.24
N ASP A 38 -10.08 -7.80 0.93
CA ASP A 38 -10.05 -7.79 2.38
C ASP A 38 -8.74 -8.28 2.99
N SER A 39 -7.68 -8.34 2.20
CA SER A 39 -6.43 -8.90 2.71
C SER A 39 -5.76 -8.02 3.76
N MET A 40 -6.16 -6.77 3.88
CA MET A 40 -5.52 -5.84 4.81
C MET A 40 -6.47 -5.30 5.88
N VAL A 41 -7.58 -5.99 6.11
CA VAL A 41 -8.57 -5.51 7.08
C VAL A 41 -8.04 -5.47 8.51
N GLY A 42 -7.07 -6.31 8.84
CA GLY A 42 -6.46 -6.28 10.16
C GLY A 42 -5.67 -5.01 10.40
N ALA A 43 -5.28 -4.32 9.34
CA ALA A 43 -4.62 -3.03 9.44
C ALA A 43 -5.63 -1.90 9.25
N ARG A 44 -6.91 -2.22 9.24
CA ARG A 44 -8.00 -1.25 9.09
C ARG A 44 -8.01 -0.62 7.71
N ILE A 45 -7.60 -1.36 6.71
CA ILE A 45 -7.69 -0.95 5.32
C ILE A 45 -8.74 -1.84 4.68
N TYR A 46 -9.83 -1.23 4.27
CA TYR A 46 -10.99 -1.97 3.75
C TYR A 46 -11.19 -1.73 2.27
N ASP A 47 -11.92 -2.61 1.64
CA ASP A 47 -12.21 -2.49 0.22
C ASP A 47 -12.79 -1.11 -0.09
N GLY A 48 -12.23 -0.44 -1.06
CA GLY A 48 -12.68 0.89 -1.46
C GLY A 48 -12.01 2.04 -0.76
N ASP A 49 -11.18 1.76 0.24
CA ASP A 49 -10.49 2.83 0.94
C ASP A 49 -9.41 3.44 0.06
N GLU A 50 -9.17 4.73 0.29
CA GLU A 50 -8.11 5.43 -0.42
C GLU A 50 -6.85 5.37 0.43
N VAL A 51 -5.80 4.79 -0.11
CA VAL A 51 -4.54 4.61 0.63
C VAL A 51 -3.50 5.53 0.01
N PHE A 52 -2.95 6.41 0.84
CA PHE A 52 -2.02 7.42 0.38
C PHE A 52 -0.60 6.89 0.46
N ILE A 53 0.13 7.05 -0.64
CA ILE A 53 1.43 6.41 -0.82
C ILE A 53 2.52 7.46 -1.00
N GLN A 54 3.57 7.32 -0.24
CA GLN A 54 4.77 8.12 -0.43
C GLN A 54 5.70 7.32 -1.31
N GLN A 55 6.08 7.88 -2.43
CA GLN A 55 6.88 7.14 -3.40
C GLN A 55 8.27 6.87 -2.84
N THR A 56 8.67 5.62 -2.87
CA THR A 56 10.00 5.21 -2.46
C THR A 56 10.22 3.79 -2.99
N ASP A 57 11.45 3.42 -3.19
CA ASP A 57 11.75 2.06 -3.61
C ASP A 57 12.15 1.18 -2.43
N MET A 58 12.12 1.71 -1.23
CA MET A 58 12.44 0.96 -0.02
C MET A 58 11.53 1.37 1.12
N VAL A 59 11.07 0.39 1.88
CA VAL A 59 10.29 0.64 3.09
C VAL A 59 10.94 -0.14 4.22
N ASN A 60 10.68 0.26 5.43
CA ASN A 60 11.22 -0.42 6.59
C ASN A 60 10.40 -1.67 6.91
N ASN A 61 11.05 -2.65 7.49
CA ASN A 61 10.35 -3.87 7.87
C ASN A 61 9.18 -3.55 8.79
N GLY A 62 8.05 -4.14 8.50
CA GLY A 62 6.84 -3.92 9.27
C GLY A 62 5.96 -2.82 8.75
N GLU A 63 6.43 -2.03 7.78
CA GLU A 63 5.59 -1.01 7.18
C GLU A 63 4.74 -1.60 6.05
N ILE A 64 3.65 -0.94 5.75
CA ILE A 64 2.80 -1.38 4.66
C ILE A 64 3.30 -0.75 3.38
N ALA A 65 3.55 -1.57 2.40
CA ALA A 65 4.07 -1.13 1.12
C ALA A 65 3.05 -1.35 0.02
N ALA A 66 3.08 -0.47 -0.96
CA ALA A 66 2.40 -0.70 -2.21
C ALA A 66 3.41 -1.34 -3.14
N VAL A 67 3.09 -2.51 -3.64
CA VAL A 67 3.98 -3.26 -4.52
C VAL A 67 3.26 -3.71 -5.76
N VAL A 68 4.01 -3.92 -6.83
CA VAL A 68 3.46 -4.48 -8.06
C VAL A 68 3.90 -5.92 -8.16
N LEU A 69 2.93 -6.80 -8.30
CA LEU A 69 3.14 -8.22 -8.53
C LEU A 69 2.31 -8.59 -9.74
N ASP A 70 2.94 -9.20 -10.73
CA ASP A 70 2.22 -9.65 -11.93
C ASP A 70 1.32 -8.57 -12.50
N ASP A 71 1.90 -7.40 -12.65
CA ASP A 71 1.22 -6.25 -13.25
C ASP A 71 0.06 -5.72 -12.43
N GLU A 72 -0.01 -6.05 -11.17
CA GLU A 72 -1.08 -5.61 -10.32
C GLU A 72 -0.55 -4.97 -9.06
N ALA A 73 -1.08 -3.82 -8.69
CA ALA A 73 -0.65 -3.17 -7.45
C ALA A 73 -1.41 -3.77 -6.28
N THR A 74 -0.71 -4.02 -5.20
CA THR A 74 -1.31 -4.55 -4.00
C THR A 74 -0.65 -3.93 -2.77
N LEU A 75 -1.30 -4.04 -1.65
CA LEU A 75 -0.79 -3.53 -0.37
C LEU A 75 -0.52 -4.71 0.54
N LYS A 76 0.66 -4.73 1.12
CA LYS A 76 1.02 -5.79 2.04
C LYS A 76 2.02 -5.24 3.04
N ARG A 77 2.10 -5.87 4.19
CA ARG A 77 3.13 -5.50 5.17
C ARG A 77 4.43 -6.17 4.73
N LEU A 78 5.50 -5.42 4.66
CA LEU A 78 6.73 -5.90 4.04
C LEU A 78 7.80 -6.20 5.06
N TYR A 79 8.48 -7.33 4.89
CA TYR A 79 9.64 -7.69 5.69
C TYR A 79 10.73 -8.19 4.74
N TYR A 80 11.89 -7.55 4.79
CA TYR A 80 13.00 -7.94 3.92
C TYR A 80 14.19 -8.36 4.76
N TYR A 81 14.75 -9.50 4.41
CA TYR A 81 15.89 -10.09 5.10
C TYR A 81 17.04 -10.22 4.11
N PRO A 82 17.93 -9.24 4.05
CA PRO A 82 18.97 -9.21 3.02
C PRO A 82 19.96 -10.38 3.05
N THR A 83 20.31 -10.83 4.22
CA THR A 83 21.24 -11.93 4.34
C THR A 83 20.70 -13.20 3.69
N GLU A 84 19.41 -13.38 3.76
CA GLU A 84 18.75 -14.54 3.19
C GLU A 84 18.19 -14.26 1.81
N GLN A 85 18.33 -13.04 1.34
CA GLN A 85 17.72 -12.59 0.10
C GLN A 85 16.25 -13.03 0.05
N LYS A 86 15.54 -12.72 1.12
CA LYS A 86 14.16 -13.14 1.28
C LYS A 86 13.26 -11.96 1.56
N LEU A 87 12.17 -11.87 0.84
CA LEU A 87 11.16 -10.84 1.02
C LEU A 87 9.85 -11.52 1.39
N VAL A 88 9.21 -11.03 2.44
CA VAL A 88 7.90 -11.54 2.85
C VAL A 88 6.90 -10.41 2.73
N LEU A 89 5.83 -10.65 2.00
CA LEU A 89 4.72 -9.72 1.88
C LEU A 89 3.56 -10.34 2.62
N SER A 90 3.25 -9.76 3.77
CA SER A 90 2.30 -10.35 4.69
C SER A 90 0.95 -9.64 4.61
N PRO A 91 -0.12 -10.37 4.39
CA PRO A 91 -1.45 -9.78 4.51
C PRO A 91 -1.77 -9.53 5.98
N GLU A 92 -2.75 -8.70 6.22
CA GLU A 92 -3.24 -8.46 7.56
C GLU A 92 -4.63 -9.11 7.67
N ASN A 93 -4.67 -10.40 7.39
CA ASN A 93 -5.90 -11.17 7.44
C ASN A 93 -5.49 -12.64 7.49
N PRO A 94 -5.81 -13.35 8.55
CA PRO A 94 -5.38 -14.76 8.69
C PRO A 94 -5.95 -15.69 7.62
N ALA A 95 -6.95 -15.25 6.88
CA ALA A 95 -7.50 -16.08 5.80
C ALA A 95 -6.55 -16.19 4.61
N TYR A 96 -5.52 -15.34 4.56
CA TYR A 96 -4.58 -15.34 3.45
C TYR A 96 -3.18 -15.66 3.93
N GLU A 97 -2.41 -16.30 3.07
CA GLU A 97 -1.05 -16.68 3.41
C GLU A 97 -0.06 -15.61 3.00
N PRO A 98 1.04 -15.47 3.72
CA PRO A 98 2.10 -14.56 3.30
C PRO A 98 2.69 -15.01 1.98
N LEU A 99 3.16 -14.05 1.20
CA LEU A 99 3.86 -14.33 -0.04
C LEU A 99 5.35 -14.21 0.23
N VAL A 100 6.10 -15.22 -0.15
CA VAL A 100 7.54 -15.25 0.11
C VAL A 100 8.30 -15.32 -1.20
N PHE A 101 9.25 -14.42 -1.36
CA PHE A 101 10.07 -14.35 -2.56
C PHE A 101 11.53 -14.48 -2.16
N THR A 102 12.27 -15.35 -2.85
CA THR A 102 13.69 -15.55 -2.54
C THR A 102 14.52 -15.53 -3.81
N GLY A 103 15.75 -15.06 -3.67
CA GLY A 103 16.70 -15.09 -4.77
C GLY A 103 16.21 -14.32 -5.97
N GLU A 104 16.18 -14.96 -7.10
CA GLU A 104 15.78 -14.30 -8.33
C GLU A 104 14.33 -13.91 -8.38
N GLU A 105 13.53 -14.52 -7.53
CA GLU A 105 12.12 -14.16 -7.46
C GLU A 105 11.94 -12.71 -7.04
N LEU A 106 12.91 -12.16 -6.35
CA LEU A 106 12.84 -10.77 -5.93
C LEU A 106 12.71 -9.82 -7.11
N ASN A 107 13.18 -10.22 -8.27
CA ASN A 107 13.11 -9.39 -9.45
C ASN A 107 11.69 -9.20 -9.96
N HIS A 108 10.76 -9.99 -9.47
CA HIS A 108 9.36 -9.88 -9.89
C HIS A 108 8.56 -8.94 -9.00
N VAL A 109 9.19 -8.37 -7.98
CA VAL A 109 8.50 -7.49 -7.05
C VAL A 109 9.01 -6.07 -7.24
N HIS A 110 8.10 -5.14 -7.46
CA HIS A 110 8.48 -3.75 -7.58
C HIS A 110 7.79 -2.97 -6.46
N ILE A 111 8.58 -2.29 -5.65
CA ILE A 111 8.02 -1.49 -4.57
C ILE A 111 7.68 -0.11 -5.13
N LEU A 112 6.44 0.29 -4.98
CA LEU A 112 5.99 1.60 -5.43
C LEU A 112 6.16 2.64 -4.35
N GLY A 113 5.95 2.27 -3.11
CA GLY A 113 6.06 3.23 -2.03
C GLY A 113 5.55 2.70 -0.71
N ARG A 114 5.56 3.59 0.25
CA ARG A 114 5.14 3.33 1.62
C ARG A 114 3.74 3.88 1.82
N ALA A 115 2.87 3.09 2.40
CA ALA A 115 1.54 3.57 2.76
C ALA A 115 1.66 4.44 4.00
N VAL A 116 1.18 5.66 3.93
CA VAL A 116 1.33 6.60 5.04
C VAL A 116 0.00 7.02 5.65
N ALA A 117 -1.09 6.83 4.96
CA ALA A 117 -2.39 7.18 5.50
C ALA A 117 -3.49 6.47 4.74
N VAL A 118 -4.63 6.34 5.34
CA VAL A 118 -5.78 5.74 4.71
C VAL A 118 -7.00 6.60 5.02
N GLN A 119 -7.88 6.72 4.04
CA GLN A 119 -9.12 7.45 4.20
C GLN A 119 -10.25 6.56 3.71
N GLY A 120 -11.20 6.31 4.57
CA GLY A 120 -12.31 5.45 4.22
C GLY A 120 -13.62 6.14 4.47
N ARG A 121 -14.68 5.44 4.15
CA ARG A 121 -16.01 5.95 4.38
C ARG A 121 -16.45 5.59 5.79
N LEU A 122 -17.37 6.35 6.28
CA LEU A 122 -17.99 6.01 7.55
C LEU A 122 -18.74 4.70 7.36
N ARG A 123 -18.56 3.79 8.25
CA ARG A 123 -19.14 2.45 8.13
C ARG A 123 -20.18 2.17 9.21
#